data_38ff2e7e54182c46603406e33ec56d8a
#
_entry.id   38ff2e7e54182c46603406e33ec56d8a
#
_cell.length_a   1.000
_cell.length_b   1.000
_cell.length_c   1.000
_cell.angle_alpha   90.00
_cell.angle_beta   90.00
_cell.angle_gamma   90.00
#
_symmetry.space_group_name_H-M   'P 1'
#
loop_
_entity.id
_entity.type
_entity.pdbx_description
1 polymer ?
#
loop_
_entity_poly.entity_id
_entity_poly.type
_entity_poly.pdbx_seq_one_letter_code
_entity_poly.pdbx_strand_id
1 'polypeptide(L)'
;MHTRWPITFSWALLTVAAASSQAEDGLIPIQLPGGVIIRAEVANTMKKRAEGLMYREHLPKDRGMLFTFDQAQPWVFWMKNTKIPLDIIWMNDKKQIIHIARNVPICTRTDDSCPQYQPNDPAMYVLELGGGEADRLKLEKGSRLQFKLPRDESSR
;
A
#
# COMPACT_ATOMS: atom_id res chain seq x y z
N MET A 1 -50.83 -9.07 58.52
CA MET A 1 -49.93 -10.00 57.76
C MET A 1 -49.54 -9.33 56.50
N HIS A 2 -48.34 -8.75 56.48
CA HIS A 2 -47.76 -8.04 55.32
C HIS A 2 -46.58 -8.87 54.73
N THR A 3 -46.85 -9.53 53.65
CA THR A 3 -45.86 -10.32 52.93
C THR A 3 -45.03 -9.38 52.02
N ARG A 4 -43.76 -9.16 52.37
CA ARG A 4 -42.80 -8.42 51.56
C ARG A 4 -42.15 -9.38 50.57
N TRP A 5 -42.27 -9.09 49.27
CA TRP A 5 -41.56 -9.80 48.22
C TRP A 5 -40.17 -9.15 47.99
N PRO A 6 -39.12 -9.93 47.83
CA PRO A 6 -37.81 -9.38 47.52
C PRO A 6 -37.72 -9.05 46.02
N ILE A 7 -37.36 -7.82 45.73
CA ILE A 7 -37.02 -7.37 44.37
C ILE A 7 -35.58 -7.81 44.09
N THR A 8 -35.41 -8.82 43.25
CA THR A 8 -34.09 -9.24 42.76
C THR A 8 -33.71 -8.37 41.58
N PHE A 9 -32.75 -7.47 41.79
CA PHE A 9 -32.10 -6.72 40.70
C PHE A 9 -31.16 -7.66 39.95
N SER A 10 -31.56 -8.07 38.74
CA SER A 10 -30.73 -8.81 37.82
C SER A 10 -29.83 -7.81 37.07
N TRP A 11 -28.55 -7.80 37.40
CA TRP A 11 -27.57 -7.00 36.67
C TRP A 11 -27.19 -7.74 35.39
N ALA A 12 -27.75 -7.29 34.26
CA ALA A 12 -27.28 -7.75 32.96
C ALA A 12 -25.89 -7.16 32.68
N LEU A 13 -24.86 -8.00 32.74
CA LEU A 13 -23.52 -7.67 32.28
C LEU A 13 -23.57 -7.53 30.75
N LEU A 14 -23.57 -6.28 30.27
CA LEU A 14 -23.28 -5.99 28.87
C LEU A 14 -21.78 -6.28 28.64
N THR A 15 -21.47 -7.41 28.05
CA THR A 15 -20.15 -7.68 27.50
C THR A 15 -20.00 -6.88 26.20
N VAL A 16 -19.30 -5.76 26.29
CA VAL A 16 -18.82 -5.03 25.11
C VAL A 16 -17.77 -5.93 24.45
N ALA A 17 -18.14 -6.60 23.38
CA ALA A 17 -17.18 -7.26 22.52
C ALA A 17 -16.29 -6.21 21.89
N ALA A 18 -15.06 -6.06 22.41
CA ALA A 18 -14.01 -5.33 21.75
C ALA A 18 -13.74 -6.03 20.43
N ALA A 19 -14.16 -5.43 19.32
CA ALA A 19 -13.75 -5.85 18.00
C ALA A 19 -12.23 -5.72 17.93
N SER A 20 -11.54 -6.84 18.05
CA SER A 20 -10.10 -6.92 17.79
C SER A 20 -9.91 -6.54 16.33
N SER A 21 -9.44 -5.31 16.09
CA SER A 21 -8.84 -4.92 14.82
C SER A 21 -7.62 -5.83 14.65
N GLN A 22 -7.79 -6.94 13.92
CA GLN A 22 -6.67 -7.72 13.44
C GLN A 22 -5.91 -6.78 12.51
N ALA A 23 -4.78 -6.26 12.98
CA ALA A 23 -3.78 -5.65 12.12
C ALA A 23 -3.46 -6.71 11.07
N GLU A 24 -3.80 -6.43 9.79
CA GLU A 24 -3.40 -7.30 8.69
C GLU A 24 -1.88 -7.25 8.66
N ASP A 25 -1.25 -8.33 9.14
CA ASP A 25 0.18 -8.43 9.38
C ASP A 25 0.96 -8.02 8.12
N GLY A 26 1.79 -6.98 8.26
CA GLY A 26 2.72 -6.54 7.23
C GLY A 26 2.26 -5.42 6.30
N LEU A 27 1.03 -4.90 6.43
CA LEU A 27 0.55 -3.77 5.64
C LEU A 27 0.70 -2.44 6.39
N ILE A 28 1.12 -1.40 5.68
CA ILE A 28 1.15 -0.04 6.23
C ILE A 28 0.03 0.82 5.65
N PRO A 29 -0.59 1.69 6.46
CA PRO A 29 -1.52 2.68 5.94
C PRO A 29 -0.76 3.80 5.21
N ILE A 30 -1.23 4.15 4.02
CA ILE A 30 -0.78 5.31 3.25
C ILE A 30 -1.97 6.25 3.09
N GLN A 31 -1.86 7.42 3.68
CA GLN A 31 -2.86 8.48 3.53
C GLN A 31 -2.57 9.29 2.27
N LEU A 32 -3.56 9.36 1.40
CA LEU A 32 -3.54 10.10 0.15
C LEU A 32 -4.13 11.50 0.32
N PRO A 33 -3.93 12.42 -0.64
CA PRO A 33 -4.68 13.67 -0.69
C PRO A 33 -6.19 13.42 -0.59
N GLY A 34 -6.90 14.29 0.14
CA GLY A 34 -8.33 14.09 0.39
C GLY A 34 -8.69 13.10 1.50
N GLY A 35 -7.68 12.56 2.21
CA GLY A 35 -7.90 11.72 3.41
C GLY A 35 -8.19 10.24 3.13
N VAL A 36 -8.19 9.81 1.89
CA VAL A 36 -8.33 8.40 1.53
C VAL A 36 -7.12 7.62 2.04
N ILE A 37 -7.36 6.45 2.61
CA ILE A 37 -6.31 5.55 3.10
C ILE A 37 -6.31 4.29 2.25
N ILE A 38 -5.13 3.94 1.73
CA ILE A 38 -4.84 2.64 1.15
C ILE A 38 -3.89 1.87 2.08
N ARG A 39 -3.83 0.56 1.93
CA ARG A 39 -2.90 -0.30 2.67
C ARG A 39 -1.91 -0.91 1.71
N ALA A 40 -0.61 -0.75 1.99
CA ALA A 40 0.44 -1.24 1.12
C ALA A 40 1.34 -2.25 1.81
N GLU A 41 1.70 -3.31 1.10
CA GLU A 41 2.83 -4.15 1.45
C GLU A 41 4.12 -3.36 1.29
N VAL A 42 5.13 -3.64 2.12
CA VAL A 42 6.42 -2.94 2.03
C VAL A 42 7.47 -3.85 1.41
N ALA A 43 8.00 -3.45 0.25
CA ALA A 43 9.11 -4.08 -0.42
C ALA A 43 10.42 -3.34 -0.07
N ASN A 44 11.03 -3.70 1.07
CA ASN A 44 12.25 -3.07 1.61
C ASN A 44 13.50 -3.98 1.50
N THR A 45 13.39 -5.18 0.95
CA THR A 45 14.52 -6.07 0.70
C THR A 45 14.74 -6.27 -0.79
N MET A 46 15.95 -6.66 -1.20
CA MET A 46 16.26 -6.96 -2.60
C MET A 46 15.29 -8.01 -3.19
N LYS A 47 15.01 -9.08 -2.43
CA LYS A 47 14.08 -10.14 -2.85
C LYS A 47 12.67 -9.59 -3.09
N LYS A 48 12.11 -8.86 -2.11
CA LYS A 48 10.75 -8.28 -2.23
C LYS A 48 10.65 -7.27 -3.37
N ARG A 49 11.69 -6.43 -3.55
CA ARG A 49 11.74 -5.48 -4.67
C ARG A 49 11.82 -6.17 -6.03
N ALA A 50 12.59 -7.26 -6.14
CA ALA A 50 12.69 -8.02 -7.38
C ALA A 50 11.39 -8.76 -7.74
N GLU A 51 10.65 -9.25 -6.75
CA GLU A 51 9.38 -9.95 -6.94
C GLU A 51 8.21 -8.99 -7.21
N GLY A 52 8.10 -7.90 -6.44
CA GLY A 52 7.04 -6.93 -6.59
C GLY A 52 5.65 -7.57 -6.59
N LEU A 53 4.80 -7.16 -7.53
CA LEU A 53 3.45 -7.68 -7.75
C LEU A 53 3.40 -8.81 -8.80
N MET A 54 4.54 -9.44 -9.13
CA MET A 54 4.58 -10.55 -10.08
C MET A 54 3.61 -11.68 -9.69
N TYR A 55 3.05 -12.33 -10.71
CA TYR A 55 2.13 -13.47 -10.61
C TYR A 55 0.79 -13.21 -9.96
N ARG A 56 0.50 -12.00 -9.48
CA ARG A 56 -0.79 -11.66 -8.89
C ARG A 56 -1.85 -11.47 -9.97
N GLU A 57 -2.98 -12.11 -9.78
CA GLU A 57 -4.13 -12.05 -10.69
C GLU A 57 -5.14 -10.98 -10.28
N HIS A 58 -5.02 -10.48 -9.06
CA HIS A 58 -5.91 -9.46 -8.51
C HIS A 58 -5.19 -8.59 -7.48
N LEU A 59 -5.51 -7.30 -7.48
CA LEU A 59 -5.12 -6.34 -6.44
C LEU A 59 -6.37 -5.53 -6.04
N PRO A 60 -6.83 -5.63 -4.78
CA PRO A 60 -7.97 -4.83 -4.32
C PRO A 60 -7.71 -3.33 -4.45
N LYS A 61 -8.76 -2.52 -4.66
CA LYS A 61 -8.66 -1.07 -4.90
C LYS A 61 -8.06 -0.28 -3.74
N ASP A 62 -8.12 -0.83 -2.53
CA ASP A 62 -7.53 -0.24 -1.32
C ASP A 62 -6.16 -0.81 -0.99
N ARG A 63 -5.53 -1.55 -1.91
CA ARG A 63 -4.23 -2.21 -1.74
C ARG A 63 -3.19 -1.69 -2.72
N GLY A 64 -1.93 -1.83 -2.32
CA GLY A 64 -0.78 -1.53 -3.15
C GLY A 64 0.49 -2.16 -2.61
N MET A 65 1.62 -1.87 -3.26
CA MET A 65 2.95 -2.22 -2.80
C MET A 65 3.84 -0.97 -2.79
N LEU A 66 4.45 -0.69 -1.64
CA LEU A 66 5.39 0.41 -1.46
C LEU A 66 6.82 -0.12 -1.46
N PHE A 67 7.57 0.24 -2.48
CA PHE A 67 9.00 -0.02 -2.59
C PHE A 67 9.76 1.11 -1.89
N THR A 68 10.71 0.74 -1.04
CA THR A 68 11.57 1.69 -0.33
C THR A 68 13.02 1.43 -0.68
N PHE A 69 13.79 2.50 -0.82
CA PHE A 69 15.19 2.43 -1.19
C PHE A 69 16.04 3.25 -0.22
N ASP A 70 17.31 2.86 -0.06
CA ASP A 70 18.25 3.52 0.83
C ASP A 70 18.85 4.78 0.20
N GLN A 71 18.77 4.89 -1.13
CA GLN A 71 19.28 6.01 -1.92
C GLN A 71 18.26 6.44 -2.97
N ALA A 72 18.19 7.73 -3.23
CA ALA A 72 17.35 8.25 -4.29
C ALA A 72 18.04 8.03 -5.66
N GLN A 73 17.34 7.36 -6.57
CA GLN A 73 17.79 7.08 -7.94
C GLN A 73 16.58 7.06 -8.89
N PRO A 74 16.78 7.17 -10.21
CA PRO A 74 15.69 6.97 -11.18
C PRO A 74 15.39 5.47 -11.32
N TRP A 75 14.79 4.90 -10.29
CA TRP A 75 14.49 3.46 -10.21
C TRP A 75 13.65 2.99 -11.38
N VAL A 76 14.18 1.97 -12.09
CA VAL A 76 13.52 1.37 -13.25
C VAL A 76 12.57 0.26 -12.79
N PHE A 77 11.36 0.27 -13.35
CA PHE A 77 10.34 -0.74 -13.16
C PHE A 77 9.94 -1.35 -14.49
N TRP A 78 9.44 -2.56 -14.48
CA TRP A 78 8.95 -3.30 -15.64
C TRP A 78 7.74 -4.16 -15.25
N MET A 79 7.01 -4.63 -16.26
CA MET A 79 5.81 -5.45 -16.07
C MET A 79 6.06 -6.94 -16.32
N LYS A 80 7.31 -7.41 -16.17
CA LYS A 80 7.64 -8.83 -16.34
C LYS A 80 6.87 -9.67 -15.32
N ASN A 81 6.26 -10.76 -15.78
CA ASN A 81 5.45 -11.67 -14.96
C ASN A 81 4.29 -11.01 -14.17
N THR A 82 3.95 -9.77 -14.46
CA THR A 82 2.82 -9.08 -13.86
C THR A 82 1.57 -9.35 -14.68
N LYS A 83 0.51 -9.84 -14.03
CA LYS A 83 -0.71 -10.30 -14.71
C LYS A 83 -1.85 -9.27 -14.71
N ILE A 84 -1.65 -8.14 -14.08
CA ILE A 84 -2.62 -7.04 -13.95
C ILE A 84 -1.98 -5.72 -14.40
N PRO A 85 -2.70 -4.80 -15.03
CA PRO A 85 -2.19 -3.47 -15.31
C PRO A 85 -1.95 -2.73 -14.01
N LEU A 86 -0.94 -1.85 -13.98
CA LEU A 86 -0.54 -1.10 -12.80
C LEU A 86 -0.41 0.40 -13.07
N ASP A 87 -0.65 1.20 -12.03
CA ASP A 87 -0.13 2.56 -11.92
C ASP A 87 1.16 2.52 -11.10
N ILE A 88 2.25 3.05 -11.66
CA ILE A 88 3.56 3.10 -10.99
C ILE A 88 3.85 4.56 -10.65
N ILE A 89 4.05 4.85 -9.35
CA ILE A 89 4.09 6.20 -8.80
C ILE A 89 5.41 6.40 -8.07
N TRP A 90 6.30 7.23 -8.63
CA TRP A 90 7.59 7.57 -8.02
C TRP A 90 7.47 8.80 -7.13
N MET A 91 8.11 8.74 -5.96
CA MET A 91 8.11 9.81 -4.97
C MET A 91 9.52 10.13 -4.50
N ASN A 92 9.77 11.40 -4.21
CA ASN A 92 11.02 11.85 -3.59
C ASN A 92 11.09 11.49 -2.09
N ASP A 93 12.15 11.89 -1.41
CA ASP A 93 12.39 11.71 0.04
C ASP A 93 11.33 12.39 0.91
N LYS A 94 10.67 13.45 0.38
CA LYS A 94 9.56 14.15 1.06
C LYS A 94 8.20 13.51 0.81
N LYS A 95 8.17 12.32 0.18
CA LYS A 95 6.96 11.56 -0.20
C LYS A 95 6.05 12.34 -1.16
N GLN A 96 6.63 13.22 -1.95
CA GLN A 96 5.94 13.96 -2.97
C GLN A 96 6.07 13.23 -4.30
N ILE A 97 4.98 13.09 -5.04
CA ILE A 97 4.95 12.44 -6.35
C ILE A 97 5.76 13.28 -7.35
N ILE A 98 6.74 12.66 -7.98
CA ILE A 98 7.58 13.27 -9.00
C ILE A 98 7.25 12.76 -10.40
N HIS A 99 6.74 11.52 -10.50
CA HIS A 99 6.35 10.91 -11.77
C HIS A 99 5.26 9.84 -11.55
N ILE A 100 4.38 9.66 -12.54
CA ILE A 100 3.38 8.58 -12.57
C ILE A 100 3.36 7.98 -13.97
N ALA A 101 3.57 6.68 -14.07
CA ALA A 101 3.21 5.89 -15.26
C ALA A 101 1.83 5.29 -15.01
N ARG A 102 0.84 5.72 -15.78
CA ARG A 102 -0.57 5.40 -15.58
C ARG A 102 -0.99 4.20 -16.42
N ASN A 103 -1.80 3.33 -15.83
CA ASN A 103 -2.42 2.18 -16.48
C ASN A 103 -1.44 1.41 -17.38
N VAL A 104 -0.26 1.13 -16.82
CA VAL A 104 0.81 0.42 -17.52
C VAL A 104 0.32 -0.99 -17.87
N PRO A 105 0.30 -1.36 -19.15
CA PRO A 105 -0.24 -2.64 -19.58
C PRO A 105 0.65 -3.81 -19.15
N ILE A 106 0.06 -5.01 -19.06
CA ILE A 106 0.83 -6.24 -18.83
C ILE A 106 1.82 -6.47 -19.97
N CYS A 107 2.94 -7.09 -19.65
CA CYS A 107 3.92 -7.53 -20.65
C CYS A 107 3.69 -9.01 -20.95
N THR A 108 3.37 -9.31 -22.22
CA THR A 108 3.14 -10.70 -22.68
C THR A 108 4.41 -11.40 -23.17
N ARG A 109 5.56 -10.72 -23.13
CA ARG A 109 6.84 -11.27 -23.57
C ARG A 109 7.37 -12.25 -22.54
N THR A 110 7.96 -13.35 -23.02
CA THR A 110 8.52 -14.43 -22.17
C THR A 110 10.00 -14.22 -21.85
N ASP A 111 10.63 -13.28 -22.54
CA ASP A 111 12.03 -12.88 -22.36
C ASP A 111 12.13 -11.60 -21.50
N ASP A 112 13.34 -11.09 -21.31
CA ASP A 112 13.61 -9.87 -20.56
C ASP A 112 13.44 -8.58 -21.37
N SER A 113 12.69 -8.63 -22.48
CA SER A 113 12.46 -7.48 -23.38
C SER A 113 11.20 -6.66 -23.05
N CYS A 114 10.64 -6.82 -21.87
CA CYS A 114 9.53 -5.97 -21.41
C CYS A 114 9.92 -4.49 -21.37
N PRO A 115 9.00 -3.58 -21.76
CA PRO A 115 9.24 -2.16 -21.64
C PRO A 115 9.62 -1.77 -20.21
N GLN A 116 10.52 -0.79 -20.11
CA GLN A 116 10.99 -0.25 -18.84
C GLN A 116 10.39 1.14 -18.61
N TYR A 117 10.06 1.42 -17.37
CA TYR A 117 9.46 2.68 -16.91
C TYR A 117 10.34 3.27 -15.82
N GLN A 118 10.65 4.55 -15.92
CA GLN A 118 11.49 5.25 -14.94
C GLN A 118 11.13 6.74 -14.89
N PRO A 119 11.36 7.43 -13.77
CA PRO A 119 11.20 8.87 -13.68
C PRO A 119 12.41 9.59 -14.27
N ASN A 120 12.26 10.90 -14.55
CA ASN A 120 13.40 11.75 -14.91
C ASN A 120 14.23 12.18 -13.69
N ASP A 121 13.57 12.27 -12.53
CA ASP A 121 14.17 12.74 -11.28
C ASP A 121 14.40 11.56 -10.32
N PRO A 122 15.39 11.63 -9.40
CA PRO A 122 15.62 10.58 -8.41
C PRO A 122 14.44 10.39 -7.47
N ALA A 123 14.04 9.13 -7.25
CA ALA A 123 12.99 8.72 -6.34
C ALA A 123 13.53 7.92 -5.16
N MET A 124 12.97 8.14 -3.97
CA MET A 124 13.25 7.38 -2.75
C MET A 124 12.22 6.27 -2.54
N TYR A 125 11.02 6.46 -3.05
CA TYR A 125 9.89 5.53 -2.90
C TYR A 125 9.20 5.32 -4.24
N VAL A 126 8.64 4.12 -4.42
CA VAL A 126 7.75 3.82 -5.54
C VAL A 126 6.52 3.11 -5.00
N LEU A 127 5.33 3.56 -5.38
CA LEU A 127 4.07 2.92 -5.02
C LEU A 127 3.44 2.33 -6.27
N GLU A 128 3.15 1.03 -6.24
CA GLU A 128 2.34 0.35 -7.25
C GLU A 128 0.91 0.21 -6.78
N LEU A 129 -0.03 0.58 -7.63
CA LEU A 129 -1.48 0.41 -7.48
C LEU A 129 -2.04 -0.32 -8.70
N GLY A 130 -3.26 -0.83 -8.60
CA GLY A 130 -3.98 -1.33 -9.79
C GLY A 130 -4.13 -0.24 -10.85
N GLY A 131 -4.08 -0.64 -12.12
CA GLY A 131 -4.18 0.30 -13.23
C GLY A 131 -5.45 1.14 -13.20
N GLY A 132 -5.31 2.46 -13.38
CA GLY A 132 -6.40 3.45 -13.30
C GLY A 132 -6.72 3.96 -11.88
N GLU A 133 -6.10 3.39 -10.83
CA GLU A 133 -6.35 3.83 -9.45
C GLU A 133 -5.76 5.22 -9.18
N ALA A 134 -4.64 5.59 -9.81
CA ALA A 134 -4.08 6.93 -9.67
C ALA A 134 -5.03 8.01 -10.18
N ASP A 135 -5.75 7.75 -11.27
CA ASP A 135 -6.78 8.67 -11.80
C ASP A 135 -8.01 8.71 -10.89
N ARG A 136 -8.50 7.55 -10.47
CA ARG A 136 -9.64 7.47 -9.54
C ARG A 136 -9.36 8.20 -8.22
N LEU A 137 -8.14 8.13 -7.73
CA LEU A 137 -7.68 8.76 -6.49
C LEU A 137 -7.17 10.20 -6.70
N LYS A 138 -7.22 10.71 -7.93
CA LYS A 138 -6.77 12.06 -8.31
C LYS A 138 -5.33 12.34 -7.88
N LEU A 139 -4.46 11.34 -8.03
CA LEU A 139 -3.04 11.49 -7.74
C LEU A 139 -2.34 12.18 -8.91
N GLU A 140 -1.58 13.22 -8.61
CA GLU A 140 -0.87 14.03 -9.61
C GLU A 140 0.56 14.30 -9.17
N LYS A 141 1.43 14.67 -10.12
CA LYS A 141 2.77 15.19 -9.81
C LYS A 141 2.63 16.37 -8.85
N GLY A 142 3.41 16.35 -7.75
CA GLY A 142 3.32 17.33 -6.68
C GLY A 142 2.44 16.91 -5.50
N SER A 143 1.52 15.94 -5.66
CA SER A 143 0.75 15.39 -4.54
C SER A 143 1.68 14.78 -3.49
N ARG A 144 1.37 14.98 -2.21
CA ARG A 144 2.13 14.42 -1.09
C ARG A 144 1.34 13.32 -0.41
N LEU A 145 1.97 12.16 -0.23
CA LEU A 145 1.45 11.03 0.53
C LEU A 145 2.00 11.04 1.96
N GLN A 146 1.26 10.44 2.89
CA GLN A 146 1.70 10.34 4.29
C GLN A 146 1.70 8.87 4.71
N PHE A 147 2.84 8.39 5.18
CA PHE A 147 3.00 7.03 5.71
C PHE A 147 4.18 6.97 6.68
N LYS A 148 4.17 5.95 7.54
CA LYS A 148 5.30 5.60 8.41
C LYS A 148 5.78 4.21 8.02
N LEU A 149 7.07 4.04 7.83
CA LEU A 149 7.66 2.73 7.62
C LEU A 149 7.74 1.98 8.94
N PRO A 150 7.61 0.64 8.94
CA PRO A 150 7.90 -0.18 10.09
C PRO A 150 9.32 0.13 10.60
N ARG A 151 9.50 0.17 11.91
CA ARG A 151 10.85 0.25 12.47
C ARG A 151 11.57 -1.07 12.16
N ASP A 152 12.80 -0.95 11.71
CA ASP A 152 13.66 -2.12 11.58
C ASP A 152 14.07 -2.56 13.00
N GLU A 153 13.50 -3.67 13.47
CA GLU A 153 13.82 -4.22 14.80
C GLU A 153 15.18 -4.95 14.82
N SER A 154 15.87 -5.02 13.67
CA SER A 154 17.17 -5.71 13.54
C SER A 154 18.37 -4.91 14.08
N SER A 155 18.16 -3.70 14.60
CA SER A 155 19.20 -2.82 15.13
C SER A 155 19.28 -2.77 16.68
N ARG A 156 18.84 -3.85 17.35
CA ARG A 156 19.09 -4.03 18.81
C ARG A 156 20.11 -5.10 19.07
#